data_3edd4fc21c49cf57f8813116d582f736
#
_entry.id   3edd4fc21c49cf57f8813116d582f736
#
_cell.length_a   1.000
_cell.length_b   1.000
_cell.length_c   1.000
_cell.angle_alpha   90.00
_cell.angle_beta   90.00
_cell.angle_gamma   90.00
#
_symmetry.space_group_name_H-M   'P 1'
#
loop_
_entity.id
_entity.type
_entity.pdbx_description
1 polymer ?
#
loop_
_entity_poly.entity_id
_entity_poly.type
_entity_poly.pdbx_seq_one_letter_code
_entity_poly.pdbx_strand_id
1 'polypeptide(L)'
;KVLGIRQQSFDIYNYRGEALRDKLEEELSTGRVTAMIYSNPNNPAWFNLTAEELRIIGEVATRHDVIVLEDLAYMGMDFRTDFSHPFEAPYIPSVAKYTDNYILMLSGSKIFSYAGERIAVVCMSDKVYHRCYETLDKFYDMPAFGDAYVFGVLYVASSGVSHSAQHAL
;
A
#
# COMPACT_ATOMS: atom_id res chain seq x y z
N LYS A 1 -14.79 -11.54 -5.94
CA LYS A 1 -15.52 -12.50 -6.81
C LYS A 1 -15.87 -11.89 -8.18
N VAL A 2 -16.23 -10.61 -8.27
CA VAL A 2 -16.61 -9.97 -9.55
C VAL A 2 -15.47 -9.97 -10.57
N LEU A 3 -14.25 -9.77 -10.13
CA LEU A 3 -13.06 -9.73 -10.98
C LEU A 3 -12.34 -11.09 -11.12
N GLY A 4 -12.90 -12.17 -10.58
CA GLY A 4 -12.26 -13.48 -10.61
C GLY A 4 -11.00 -13.61 -9.73
N ILE A 5 -10.64 -12.57 -8.97
CA ILE A 5 -9.47 -12.58 -8.09
C ILE A 5 -9.76 -13.47 -6.88
N ARG A 6 -8.85 -14.38 -6.59
CA ARG A 6 -8.87 -15.18 -5.37
C ARG A 6 -8.31 -14.32 -4.24
N GLN A 7 -9.03 -14.27 -3.13
CA GLN A 7 -8.64 -13.56 -1.94
C GLN A 7 -8.55 -14.54 -0.77
N GLN A 8 -7.48 -14.41 0.01
CA GLN A 8 -7.26 -15.11 1.26
C GLN A 8 -6.90 -14.08 2.32
N SER A 9 -7.32 -14.28 3.55
CA SER A 9 -7.04 -13.37 4.66
C SER A 9 -6.78 -14.15 5.93
N PHE A 10 -6.01 -13.56 6.84
CA PHE A 10 -5.81 -14.04 8.19
C PHE A 10 -5.92 -12.86 9.18
N ASP A 11 -6.23 -13.16 10.42
CA ASP A 11 -6.29 -12.17 11.49
C ASP A 11 -4.89 -11.95 12.04
N ILE A 12 -4.32 -10.77 11.78
CA ILE A 12 -2.96 -10.42 12.18
C ILE A 12 -2.77 -10.39 13.71
N TYR A 13 -3.83 -10.24 14.51
CA TYR A 13 -3.74 -10.33 15.97
C TYR A 13 -3.19 -11.66 16.47
N ASN A 14 -3.44 -12.73 15.72
CA ASN A 14 -2.95 -14.06 16.03
C ASN A 14 -1.48 -14.27 15.64
N TYR A 15 -0.90 -13.32 14.91
CA TYR A 15 0.43 -13.46 14.30
C TYR A 15 1.21 -12.15 14.44
N ARG A 16 1.68 -11.84 15.66
CA ARG A 16 2.47 -10.63 15.94
C ARG A 16 3.95 -10.98 16.08
N GLY A 17 4.83 -10.02 15.76
CA GLY A 17 6.28 -10.23 15.80
C GLY A 17 6.75 -11.35 14.86
N GLU A 18 7.61 -12.26 15.35
CA GLU A 18 8.16 -13.37 14.53
C GLU A 18 7.07 -14.36 14.05
N ALA A 19 5.96 -14.53 14.77
CA ALA A 19 4.86 -15.35 14.30
C ALA A 19 4.24 -14.81 12.98
N LEU A 20 4.37 -13.51 12.73
CA LEU A 20 3.97 -12.90 11.46
C LEU A 20 4.88 -13.38 10.31
N ARG A 21 6.18 -13.53 10.56
CA ARG A 21 7.13 -14.07 9.58
C ARG A 21 6.73 -15.46 9.15
N ASP A 22 6.52 -16.35 10.12
CA ASP A 22 6.17 -17.75 9.85
C ASP A 22 4.86 -17.84 9.05
N LYS A 23 3.87 -17.02 9.43
CA LYS A 23 2.59 -16.97 8.72
C LYS A 23 2.72 -16.45 7.29
N LEU A 24 3.49 -15.40 7.08
CA LEU A 24 3.73 -14.86 5.73
C LEU A 24 4.51 -15.85 4.86
N GLU A 25 5.53 -16.53 5.41
CA GLU A 25 6.27 -17.58 4.68
C GLU A 25 5.35 -18.73 4.28
N GLU A 26 4.46 -19.18 5.17
CA GLU A 26 3.47 -20.22 4.88
C GLU A 26 2.59 -19.81 3.68
N GLU A 27 2.05 -18.58 3.71
CA GLU A 27 1.12 -18.10 2.67
C GLU A 27 1.82 -17.84 1.33
N LEU A 28 2.99 -17.20 1.35
CA LEU A 28 3.67 -16.72 0.14
C LEU A 28 4.50 -17.80 -0.54
N SER A 29 5.02 -18.78 0.20
CA SER A 29 5.79 -19.90 -0.37
C SER A 29 5.01 -20.73 -1.39
N THR A 30 3.69 -20.61 -1.38
CA THR A 30 2.82 -21.29 -2.37
C THR A 30 3.01 -20.77 -3.81
N GLY A 31 3.61 -19.59 -3.99
CA GLY A 31 3.76 -18.92 -5.28
C GLY A 31 2.43 -18.46 -5.93
N ARG A 32 1.32 -18.55 -5.21
CA ARG A 32 0.00 -18.18 -5.71
C ARG A 32 -0.44 -16.78 -5.33
N VAL A 33 0.25 -16.15 -4.38
CA VAL A 33 -0.01 -14.78 -3.93
C VAL A 33 0.88 -13.83 -4.70
N THR A 34 0.30 -12.88 -5.39
CA THR A 34 1.02 -11.87 -6.18
C THR A 34 1.04 -10.50 -5.51
N ALA A 35 0.09 -10.25 -4.62
CA ALA A 35 0.01 -9.02 -3.84
C ALA A 35 -0.63 -9.27 -2.49
N MET A 36 -0.26 -8.48 -1.50
CA MET A 36 -0.91 -8.40 -0.19
C MET A 36 -1.35 -6.97 0.08
N ILE A 37 -2.40 -6.82 0.88
CA ILE A 37 -2.94 -5.52 1.29
C ILE A 37 -3.23 -5.52 2.78
N TYR A 38 -2.89 -4.42 3.44
CA TYR A 38 -3.28 -4.13 4.83
C TYR A 38 -3.38 -2.62 5.03
N SER A 39 -4.09 -2.19 6.07
CA SER A 39 -4.10 -0.79 6.52
C SER A 39 -3.22 -0.60 7.76
N ASN A 40 -2.52 0.55 7.83
CA ASN A 40 -1.63 0.90 8.95
C ASN A 40 -1.66 2.42 9.23
N PRO A 41 -2.25 2.90 10.33
CA PRO A 41 -3.01 2.17 11.37
C PRO A 41 -4.17 1.35 10.82
N ASN A 42 -4.48 0.23 11.46
CA ASN A 42 -5.50 -0.70 10.97
C ASN A 42 -6.92 -0.21 11.30
N ASN A 43 -7.83 -0.36 10.36
CA ASN A 43 -9.25 -0.18 10.53
C ASN A 43 -9.97 -1.50 10.14
N PRO A 44 -10.79 -2.09 11.03
CA PRO A 44 -11.37 -1.53 12.25
C PRO A 44 -10.61 -1.85 13.56
N ALA A 45 -9.57 -2.65 13.51
CA ALA A 45 -8.95 -3.21 14.70
C ALA A 45 -8.10 -2.21 15.51
N TRP A 46 -7.78 -1.05 14.93
CA TRP A 46 -7.09 0.09 15.55
C TRP A 46 -5.77 -0.29 16.24
N PHE A 47 -4.91 -0.94 15.52
CA PHE A 47 -3.53 -1.18 15.94
C PHE A 47 -2.55 -0.69 14.87
N ASN A 48 -1.31 -0.49 15.27
CA ASN A 48 -0.21 -0.20 14.37
C ASN A 48 0.71 -1.40 14.25
N LEU A 49 1.23 -1.61 13.06
CA LEU A 49 2.37 -2.47 12.85
C LEU A 49 3.62 -1.79 13.41
N THR A 50 4.44 -2.56 14.11
CA THR A 50 5.72 -2.09 14.60
C THR A 50 6.72 -1.97 13.45
N ALA A 51 7.81 -1.22 13.66
CA ALA A 51 8.90 -1.14 12.68
C ALA A 51 9.48 -2.53 12.35
N GLU A 52 9.53 -3.42 13.34
CA GLU A 52 9.97 -4.80 13.16
C GLU A 52 9.01 -5.62 12.30
N GLU A 53 7.71 -5.51 12.53
CA GLU A 53 6.69 -6.18 11.71
C GLU A 53 6.68 -5.67 10.27
N LEU A 54 6.85 -4.37 10.06
CA LEU A 54 7.00 -3.79 8.72
C LEU A 54 8.28 -4.29 8.04
N ARG A 55 9.38 -4.46 8.78
CA ARG A 55 10.60 -5.07 8.27
C ARG A 55 10.38 -6.51 7.84
N ILE A 56 9.71 -7.30 8.67
CA ILE A 56 9.34 -8.68 8.35
C ILE A 56 8.51 -8.75 7.06
N ILE A 57 7.46 -7.91 6.95
CA ILE A 57 6.62 -7.84 5.77
C ILE A 57 7.47 -7.50 4.53
N GLY A 58 8.32 -6.48 4.61
CA GLY A 58 9.16 -6.05 3.50
C GLY A 58 10.16 -7.13 3.05
N GLU A 59 10.83 -7.79 3.99
CA GLU A 59 11.78 -8.87 3.70
C GLU A 59 11.12 -10.09 3.04
N VAL A 60 9.99 -10.54 3.60
CA VAL A 60 9.28 -11.70 3.06
C VAL A 60 8.66 -11.37 1.70
N ALA A 61 8.05 -10.18 1.55
CA ALA A 61 7.52 -9.72 0.26
C ALA A 61 8.61 -9.64 -0.82
N THR A 62 9.80 -9.15 -0.46
CA THR A 62 10.94 -9.08 -1.39
C THR A 62 11.38 -10.48 -1.82
N ARG A 63 11.49 -11.41 -0.87
CA ARG A 63 11.91 -12.80 -1.13
C ARG A 63 10.99 -13.54 -2.09
N HIS A 64 9.69 -13.34 -1.95
CA HIS A 64 8.65 -14.00 -2.74
C HIS A 64 8.17 -13.18 -3.94
N ASP A 65 8.78 -12.02 -4.19
CA ASP A 65 8.41 -11.06 -5.25
C ASP A 65 6.92 -10.68 -5.23
N VAL A 66 6.38 -10.45 -4.02
CA VAL A 66 4.99 -10.06 -3.78
C VAL A 66 4.89 -8.55 -3.61
N ILE A 67 3.92 -7.91 -4.25
CA ILE A 67 3.65 -6.47 -4.11
C ILE A 67 2.88 -6.22 -2.82
N VAL A 68 3.33 -5.25 -2.03
CA VAL A 68 2.67 -4.80 -0.80
C VAL A 68 1.88 -3.52 -1.07
N LEU A 69 0.56 -3.59 -0.90
CA LEU A 69 -0.32 -2.42 -0.89
C LEU A 69 -0.53 -2.00 0.56
N GLU A 70 0.12 -0.91 0.97
CA GLU A 70 -0.04 -0.35 2.32
C GLU A 70 -1.04 0.80 2.28
N ASP A 71 -2.22 0.58 2.89
CA ASP A 71 -3.25 1.61 3.04
C ASP A 71 -2.93 2.49 4.25
N LEU A 72 -2.52 3.70 3.98
CA LEU A 72 -2.13 4.73 4.95
C LEU A 72 -3.23 5.79 5.15
N ALA A 73 -4.50 5.44 4.95
CA ALA A 73 -5.61 6.39 5.13
C ALA A 73 -5.68 7.00 6.54
N TYR A 74 -5.15 6.30 7.55
CA TYR A 74 -5.08 6.76 8.95
C TYR A 74 -3.65 7.17 9.36
N MET A 75 -2.76 7.43 8.40
CA MET A 75 -1.40 7.89 8.66
C MET A 75 -1.39 9.09 9.60
N GLY A 76 -0.47 9.10 10.57
CA GLY A 76 -0.38 10.18 11.56
C GLY A 76 -1.38 10.13 12.71
N MET A 77 -2.31 9.16 12.73
CA MET A 77 -3.28 8.98 13.81
C MET A 77 -2.77 8.08 14.97
N ASP A 78 -1.47 7.85 15.06
CA ASP A 78 -0.84 7.29 16.26
C ASP A 78 -0.34 8.44 17.15
N PHE A 79 -1.10 8.75 18.18
CA PHE A 79 -0.81 9.86 19.10
C PHE A 79 0.20 9.51 20.21
N ARG A 80 0.81 8.34 20.17
CA ARG A 80 1.87 7.93 21.10
C ARG A 80 3.23 8.56 20.75
N THR A 81 3.38 8.99 19.49
CA THR A 81 4.60 9.60 18.98
C THR A 81 4.24 10.89 18.25
N ASP A 82 4.99 11.95 18.48
CA ASP A 82 4.84 13.20 17.76
C ASP A 82 5.51 13.12 16.38
N PHE A 83 4.70 13.13 15.33
CA PHE A 83 5.13 13.13 13.93
C PHE A 83 4.86 14.49 13.25
N SER A 84 4.61 15.55 14.03
CA SER A 84 4.20 16.85 13.48
C SER A 84 5.33 17.68 12.89
N HIS A 85 6.55 17.18 12.90
CA HIS A 85 7.74 17.86 12.38
C HIS A 85 8.14 17.31 11.00
N PRO A 86 7.67 17.90 9.89
CA PRO A 86 8.03 17.44 8.55
C PRO A 86 9.55 17.47 8.34
N PHE A 87 10.06 16.43 7.70
CA PHE A 87 11.49 16.24 7.38
C PHE A 87 12.43 16.01 8.58
N GLU A 88 11.89 15.89 9.79
CA GLU A 88 12.62 15.58 11.01
C GLU A 88 12.17 14.23 11.59
N ALA A 89 13.11 13.53 12.23
CA ALA A 89 12.76 12.29 12.97
C ALA A 89 11.99 12.61 14.26
N PRO A 90 11.09 11.73 14.70
CA PRO A 90 10.81 10.41 14.14
C PRO A 90 9.91 10.47 12.89
N TYR A 91 10.19 9.58 11.92
CA TYR A 91 9.35 9.44 10.73
C TYR A 91 8.25 8.41 10.93
N ILE A 92 7.11 8.62 10.24
CA ILE A 92 6.01 7.65 10.24
C ILE A 92 6.50 6.33 9.64
N PRO A 93 6.38 5.20 10.35
CA PRO A 93 6.82 3.91 9.84
C PRO A 93 6.00 3.47 8.61
N SER A 94 6.69 2.96 7.59
CA SER A 94 6.09 2.38 6.39
C SER A 94 6.93 1.23 5.88
N VAL A 95 6.30 0.30 5.17
CA VAL A 95 6.97 -0.82 4.51
C VAL A 95 7.97 -0.37 3.45
N ALA A 96 7.78 0.81 2.86
CA ALA A 96 8.68 1.39 1.85
C ALA A 96 10.13 1.54 2.31
N LYS A 97 10.38 1.53 3.63
CA LYS A 97 11.73 1.51 4.20
C LYS A 97 12.46 0.17 4.00
N TYR A 98 11.72 -0.91 3.76
CA TYR A 98 12.23 -2.27 3.87
C TYR A 98 12.12 -3.09 2.59
N THR A 99 11.45 -2.58 1.57
CA THR A 99 11.27 -3.24 0.27
C THR A 99 11.01 -2.22 -0.82
N ASP A 100 11.37 -2.59 -2.07
CA ASP A 100 10.97 -1.87 -3.28
C ASP A 100 9.72 -2.49 -3.95
N ASN A 101 9.07 -3.46 -3.30
CA ASN A 101 7.84 -4.08 -3.79
C ASN A 101 6.61 -3.40 -3.16
N TYR A 102 6.50 -2.07 -3.20
CA TYR A 102 5.41 -1.37 -2.52
C TYR A 102 4.57 -0.47 -3.41
N ILE A 103 3.31 -0.34 -3.00
CA ILE A 103 2.37 0.71 -3.39
C ILE A 103 1.77 1.28 -2.10
N LEU A 104 1.99 2.57 -1.84
CA LEU A 104 1.43 3.29 -0.70
C LEU A 104 0.19 4.06 -1.15
N MET A 105 -0.87 3.97 -0.38
CA MET A 105 -2.12 4.69 -0.62
C MET A 105 -2.38 5.67 0.52
N LEU A 106 -2.20 6.97 0.24
CA LEU A 106 -2.37 8.05 1.21
C LEU A 106 -3.68 8.78 0.93
N SER A 107 -4.46 9.05 1.96
CA SER A 107 -5.76 9.71 1.81
C SER A 107 -5.84 11.01 2.60
N GLY A 108 -6.32 12.06 1.98
CA GLY A 108 -6.67 13.31 2.67
C GLY A 108 -7.91 13.19 3.57
N SER A 109 -8.67 12.10 3.41
CA SER A 109 -9.97 11.93 4.09
C SER A 109 -9.89 11.98 5.61
N LYS A 110 -8.83 11.42 6.21
CA LYS A 110 -8.69 11.32 7.68
C LYS A 110 -7.67 12.30 8.22
N ILE A 111 -6.48 12.36 7.62
CA ILE A 111 -5.38 13.22 8.07
C ILE A 111 -5.81 14.69 8.10
N PHE A 112 -6.53 15.14 7.07
CA PHE A 112 -6.96 16.55 6.92
C PHE A 112 -8.46 16.74 7.10
N SER A 113 -9.20 15.72 7.59
CA SER A 113 -10.67 15.76 7.68
C SER A 113 -11.35 16.10 6.34
N TYR A 114 -10.79 15.63 5.23
CA TYR A 114 -11.10 16.06 3.87
C TYR A 114 -11.84 14.99 3.06
N ALA A 115 -12.64 14.18 3.75
CA ALA A 115 -13.32 13.02 3.17
C ALA A 115 -14.28 13.39 2.02
N GLY A 116 -14.92 14.55 2.09
CA GLY A 116 -15.86 15.05 1.07
C GLY A 116 -15.20 15.37 -0.27
N GLU A 117 -13.94 15.76 -0.26
CA GLU A 117 -13.23 16.24 -1.45
C GLU A 117 -12.63 15.11 -2.31
N ARG A 118 -12.69 13.88 -1.85
CA ARG A 118 -12.31 12.69 -2.63
C ARG A 118 -10.91 12.76 -3.20
N ILE A 119 -9.91 13.11 -2.38
CA ILE A 119 -8.51 13.22 -2.79
C ILE A 119 -7.63 12.19 -2.07
N ALA A 120 -6.77 11.54 -2.83
CA ALA A 120 -5.77 10.60 -2.36
C ALA A 120 -4.54 10.65 -3.27
N VAL A 121 -3.42 10.17 -2.75
CA VAL A 121 -2.16 10.01 -3.49
C VAL A 121 -1.76 8.54 -3.46
N VAL A 122 -1.30 8.05 -4.59
CA VAL A 122 -0.67 6.72 -4.70
C VAL A 122 0.80 6.93 -4.99
N CYS A 123 1.65 6.35 -4.13
CA CYS A 123 3.09 6.32 -4.32
C CYS A 123 3.52 4.88 -4.57
N MET A 124 4.25 4.63 -5.63
CA MET A 124 4.83 3.31 -5.88
C MET A 124 6.33 3.42 -6.14
N SER A 125 7.06 2.36 -5.87
CA SER A 125 8.49 2.32 -6.17
C SER A 125 8.74 2.30 -7.67
N ASP A 126 9.93 2.74 -8.09
CA ASP A 126 10.36 2.63 -9.49
C ASP A 126 10.34 1.19 -9.99
N LYS A 127 10.69 0.24 -9.12
CA LYS A 127 10.63 -1.19 -9.44
C LYS A 127 9.22 -1.65 -9.81
N VAL A 128 8.22 -1.23 -9.05
CA VAL A 128 6.80 -1.57 -9.32
C VAL A 128 6.28 -0.78 -10.50
N TYR A 129 6.63 0.49 -10.62
CA TYR A 129 6.21 1.34 -11.74
C TYR A 129 6.63 0.77 -13.10
N HIS A 130 7.91 0.41 -13.22
CA HIS A 130 8.49 -0.08 -14.47
C HIS A 130 8.32 -1.59 -14.68
N ARG A 131 7.62 -2.28 -13.79
CA ARG A 131 7.36 -3.72 -13.94
C ARG A 131 6.44 -3.96 -15.13
N CYS A 132 6.92 -4.75 -16.10
CA CYS A 132 6.18 -5.04 -17.32
C CYS A 132 5.35 -6.31 -17.21
N TYR A 133 4.17 -6.29 -17.83
CA TYR A 133 3.27 -7.44 -17.94
C TYR A 133 2.76 -7.57 -19.37
N GLU A 134 2.93 -8.72 -19.98
CA GLU A 134 2.43 -9.01 -21.35
C GLU A 134 0.92 -8.75 -21.49
N THR A 135 0.17 -9.02 -20.40
CA THR A 135 -1.27 -8.79 -20.40
C THR A 135 -1.62 -7.31 -20.49
N LEU A 136 -0.83 -6.43 -19.86
CA LEU A 136 -1.04 -4.98 -19.95
C LEU A 136 -0.70 -4.47 -21.35
N ASP A 137 0.40 -4.95 -21.92
CA ASP A 137 0.78 -4.62 -23.30
C ASP A 137 -0.34 -4.98 -24.28
N LYS A 138 -0.85 -6.20 -24.16
CA LYS A 138 -1.94 -6.70 -25.03
C LYS A 138 -3.22 -5.87 -24.97
N PHE A 139 -3.61 -5.37 -23.78
CA PHE A 139 -4.89 -4.69 -23.59
C PHE A 139 -4.81 -3.16 -23.65
N TYR A 140 -3.66 -2.58 -23.32
CA TYR A 140 -3.48 -1.14 -23.18
C TYR A 140 -2.38 -0.56 -24.07
N ASP A 141 -1.62 -1.41 -24.79
CA ASP A 141 -0.39 -0.99 -25.49
C ASP A 141 0.59 -0.27 -24.55
N MET A 142 0.60 -0.71 -23.30
CA MET A 142 1.39 -0.15 -22.19
C MET A 142 1.87 -1.29 -21.30
N PRO A 143 3.07 -1.85 -21.55
CA PRO A 143 3.56 -2.99 -20.76
C PRO A 143 3.90 -2.64 -19.31
N ALA A 144 4.33 -1.39 -19.05
CA ALA A 144 4.69 -0.95 -17.72
C ALA A 144 3.47 -0.76 -16.82
N PHE A 145 3.52 -1.34 -15.62
CA PHE A 145 2.40 -1.29 -14.67
C PHE A 145 2.00 0.15 -14.32
N GLY A 146 3.00 1.03 -14.07
CA GLY A 146 2.74 2.42 -13.70
C GLY A 146 1.98 3.18 -14.78
N ASP A 147 2.38 3.04 -16.04
CA ASP A 147 1.70 3.70 -17.17
C ASP A 147 0.27 3.18 -17.32
N ALA A 148 0.10 1.86 -17.30
CA ALA A 148 -1.24 1.26 -17.38
C ALA A 148 -2.13 1.68 -16.18
N TYR A 149 -1.55 1.83 -14.98
CA TYR A 149 -2.27 2.30 -13.81
C TYR A 149 -2.69 3.76 -13.94
N VAL A 150 -1.79 4.65 -14.37
CA VAL A 150 -2.09 6.08 -14.52
C VAL A 150 -3.12 6.32 -15.63
N PHE A 151 -2.88 5.80 -16.82
CA PHE A 151 -3.71 6.09 -17.99
C PHE A 151 -4.91 5.16 -18.09
N GLY A 152 -4.74 3.87 -17.77
CA GLY A 152 -5.78 2.86 -17.89
C GLY A 152 -6.75 2.80 -16.71
N VAL A 153 -6.31 3.22 -15.51
CA VAL A 153 -7.13 3.14 -14.29
C VAL A 153 -7.46 4.52 -13.74
N LEU A 154 -6.46 5.31 -13.32
CA LEU A 154 -6.72 6.59 -12.65
C LEU A 154 -7.41 7.59 -13.57
N TYR A 155 -6.88 7.79 -14.76
CA TYR A 155 -7.46 8.75 -15.73
C TYR A 155 -8.86 8.33 -16.18
N VAL A 156 -9.04 7.07 -16.55
CA VAL A 156 -10.33 6.53 -17.00
C VAL A 156 -11.38 6.54 -15.90
N ALA A 157 -11.00 6.20 -14.65
CA ALA A 157 -11.95 6.10 -13.55
C ALA A 157 -12.34 7.45 -12.95
N SER A 158 -11.47 8.47 -13.02
CA SER A 158 -11.67 9.76 -12.34
C SER A 158 -11.70 10.97 -13.27
N SER A 159 -11.24 10.83 -14.51
CA SER A 159 -11.02 11.97 -15.46
C SER A 159 -10.14 13.09 -14.88
N GLY A 160 -9.45 12.82 -13.79
CA GLY A 160 -8.63 13.75 -13.04
C GLY A 160 -9.13 14.01 -11.63
N VAL A 161 -8.27 14.62 -10.84
CA VAL A 161 -8.54 14.97 -9.44
C VAL A 161 -9.15 16.37 -9.37
N SER A 162 -10.03 16.61 -8.39
CA SER A 162 -10.58 17.93 -8.12
C SER A 162 -9.48 18.98 -7.98
N HIS A 163 -9.49 19.99 -8.86
CA HIS A 163 -8.49 21.06 -8.87
C HIS A 163 -8.49 21.85 -7.55
N SER A 164 -9.67 22.20 -7.02
CA SER A 164 -9.80 22.90 -5.76
C SER A 164 -9.27 22.09 -4.58
N ALA A 165 -9.51 20.77 -4.56
CA ALA A 165 -9.00 19.89 -3.52
C ALA A 165 -7.45 19.80 -3.53
N GLN A 166 -6.84 19.79 -4.70
CA GLN A 166 -5.37 19.77 -4.83
C GLN A 166 -4.71 21.06 -4.32
N HIS A 167 -5.34 22.20 -4.54
CA HIS A 167 -4.81 23.49 -4.11
C HIS A 167 -5.07 23.81 -2.64
N ALA A 168 -5.97 23.09 -1.99
CA ALA A 168 -6.29 23.30 -0.58
C ALA A 168 -5.45 22.42 0.37
N LEU A 169 -4.74 21.40 -0.15
CA LEU A 169 -3.79 20.57 0.58
C LEU A 169 -2.37 21.02 0.36
#